data_57c487f2bfc6675d55aa3f49673a8f82
#
_entry.id   57c487f2bfc6675d55aa3f49673a8f82
#
_cell.length_a   1.000
_cell.length_b   1.000
_cell.length_c   1.000
_cell.angle_alpha   90.00
_cell.angle_beta   90.00
_cell.angle_gamma   90.00
#
_symmetry.space_group_name_H-M   'P 1'
#
loop_
_entity.id
_entity.type
_entity.pdbx_description
1 polymer ?
#
loop_
_entity_poly.entity_id
_entity_poly.type
_entity_poly.pdbx_seq_one_letter_code
_entity_poly.pdbx_strand_id
1 'polypeptide(L)'
;MRGVLPVVACALVVALGGCGGGGGSKSGTNPAKGGFIVGADDVCAMHLRTMISWLNQPQSGPDWRQQAVQDEGIYEIMNRSIRSLEALGPAPGPGVESFAGYVKTLKARAALFRLTSVAFQHRDTVTALGFERRVKEIDAQGDHYAHSYGLRVCGTGLQDLAKAFKAAGWTQQK
;
A
#
# COMPACT_ATOMS: atom_id res chain seq x y z
N MET A 1 19.82 53.98 2.97
CA MET A 1 18.36 54.16 3.07
C MET A 1 17.81 52.95 3.80
N ARG A 2 17.28 53.15 5.00
CA ARG A 2 16.80 52.12 5.91
C ARG A 2 15.33 51.84 5.59
N GLY A 3 14.98 50.60 5.23
CA GLY A 3 13.59 50.13 5.07
C GLY A 3 13.20 49.22 6.23
N VAL A 4 12.27 49.67 7.03
CA VAL A 4 11.71 49.00 8.21
C VAL A 4 10.62 48.04 7.75
N LEU A 5 10.72 46.75 8.14
CA LEU A 5 9.67 45.74 7.96
C LEU A 5 8.67 45.82 9.12
N PRO A 6 7.37 45.82 8.91
CA PRO A 6 6.40 45.63 9.96
C PRO A 6 6.18 44.16 10.28
N VAL A 7 6.28 43.83 11.55
CA VAL A 7 5.89 42.57 12.16
C VAL A 7 4.37 42.52 12.23
N VAL A 8 3.75 41.57 11.51
CA VAL A 8 2.31 41.26 11.66
C VAL A 8 2.16 40.14 12.68
N ALA A 9 1.67 40.51 13.83
CA ALA A 9 1.23 39.57 14.87
C ALA A 9 -0.13 39.01 14.52
N CYS A 10 -0.21 37.73 14.19
CA CYS A 10 -1.50 37.02 14.08
C CYS A 10 -1.92 36.48 15.44
N ALA A 11 -3.01 37.04 15.95
CA ALA A 11 -3.65 36.65 17.21
C ALA A 11 -4.34 35.27 17.06
N LEU A 12 -4.05 34.39 18.03
CA LEU A 12 -4.77 33.13 18.24
C LEU A 12 -6.19 33.44 18.77
N VAL A 13 -7.21 33.04 18.03
CA VAL A 13 -8.59 32.94 18.52
C VAL A 13 -8.86 31.49 18.90
N VAL A 14 -8.89 31.22 20.21
CA VAL A 14 -9.36 29.97 20.78
C VAL A 14 -10.88 30.06 20.89
N ALA A 15 -11.63 29.35 20.03
CA ALA A 15 -13.07 29.18 20.17
C ALA A 15 -13.37 27.94 21.00
N LEU A 16 -13.70 28.12 22.27
CA LEU A 16 -14.34 27.15 23.12
C LEU A 16 -15.85 27.15 22.84
N GLY A 17 -16.39 26.03 22.38
CA GLY A 17 -17.83 25.80 22.26
C GLY A 17 -18.04 24.36 21.82
N GLY A 18 -18.75 23.56 22.50
CA GLY A 18 -19.92 23.47 23.23
C GLY A 18 -20.26 21.99 23.40
N CYS A 19 -20.56 21.53 24.64
CA CYS A 19 -21.10 20.22 24.94
C CYS A 19 -22.47 20.06 24.31
N GLY A 20 -22.62 18.98 23.48
CA GLY A 20 -23.91 18.47 23.00
C GLY A 20 -23.97 16.98 23.24
N GLY A 21 -24.70 16.53 24.24
CA GLY A 21 -24.90 15.12 24.54
C GLY A 21 -25.77 14.43 23.50
N GLY A 22 -25.36 13.25 23.08
CA GLY A 22 -26.09 12.32 22.25
C GLY A 22 -25.51 10.93 22.48
N GLY A 23 -26.21 10.11 23.28
CA GLY A 23 -25.83 8.73 23.56
C GLY A 23 -25.91 7.86 22.30
N GLY A 24 -24.79 7.60 21.68
CA GLY A 24 -24.58 6.58 20.65
C GLY A 24 -23.44 5.70 21.12
N SER A 25 -23.62 4.38 21.07
CA SER A 25 -22.62 3.37 21.38
C SER A 25 -21.33 3.70 20.68
N LYS A 26 -20.38 4.28 21.43
CA LYS A 26 -19.03 4.53 20.95
C LYS A 26 -18.30 3.19 20.85
N SER A 27 -18.37 2.54 19.69
CA SER A 27 -17.28 1.70 19.24
C SER A 27 -16.06 2.61 19.22
N GLY A 28 -15.24 2.53 20.28
CA GLY A 28 -14.10 3.42 20.50
C GLY A 28 -13.06 3.23 19.41
N THR A 29 -13.21 3.96 18.32
CA THR A 29 -12.16 4.04 17.31
C THR A 29 -10.95 4.71 17.92
N ASN A 30 -9.88 3.92 18.13
CA ASN A 30 -8.60 4.44 18.60
C ASN A 30 -8.07 5.45 17.54
N PRO A 31 -7.96 6.76 17.88
CA PRO A 31 -7.56 7.78 16.91
C PRO A 31 -6.19 7.50 16.28
N ALA A 32 -5.26 6.94 17.05
CA ALA A 32 -3.94 6.56 16.57
C ALA A 32 -4.02 5.44 15.53
N LYS A 33 -4.92 4.45 15.73
CA LYS A 33 -5.16 3.40 14.74
C LYS A 33 -5.76 3.96 13.47
N GLY A 34 -6.73 4.88 13.57
CA GLY A 34 -7.33 5.52 12.41
C GLY A 34 -6.32 6.27 11.55
N GLY A 35 -5.45 7.07 12.16
CA GLY A 35 -4.37 7.78 11.46
C GLY A 35 -3.36 6.82 10.82
N PHE A 36 -3.00 5.73 11.51
CA PHE A 36 -2.11 4.72 10.98
C PHE A 36 -2.71 4.02 9.75
N ILE A 37 -4.00 3.65 9.78
CA ILE A 37 -4.70 3.02 8.65
C ILE A 37 -4.67 3.95 7.43
N VAL A 38 -4.96 5.24 7.60
CA VAL A 38 -4.90 6.22 6.51
C VAL A 38 -3.49 6.27 5.90
N GLY A 39 -2.46 6.39 6.73
CA GLY A 39 -1.07 6.40 6.25
C GLY A 39 -0.67 5.12 5.52
N ALA A 40 -1.08 3.94 6.02
CA ALA A 40 -0.81 2.67 5.38
C ALA A 40 -1.54 2.53 4.03
N ASP A 41 -2.81 2.92 3.97
CA ASP A 41 -3.59 2.90 2.74
C ASP A 41 -3.04 3.87 1.69
N ASP A 42 -2.53 5.06 2.09
CA ASP A 42 -1.85 6.00 1.19
C ASP A 42 -0.56 5.40 0.61
N VAL A 43 0.24 4.71 1.44
CA VAL A 43 1.44 3.98 0.97
C VAL A 43 1.04 2.92 -0.06
N CYS A 44 0.06 2.07 0.25
CA CYS A 44 -0.42 1.03 -0.66
C CYS A 44 -0.91 1.64 -1.99
N ALA A 45 -1.70 2.69 -1.90
CA ALA A 45 -2.25 3.38 -3.05
C ALA A 45 -1.16 3.95 -3.97
N MET A 46 -0.14 4.59 -3.42
CA MET A 46 0.99 5.12 -4.18
C MET A 46 1.73 3.99 -4.92
N HIS A 47 1.99 2.87 -4.24
CA HIS A 47 2.73 1.75 -4.82
C HIS A 47 1.92 1.03 -5.90
N LEU A 48 0.61 0.91 -5.72
CA LEU A 48 -0.27 0.34 -6.74
C LEU A 48 -0.27 1.18 -8.02
N ARG A 49 -0.30 2.52 -7.92
CA ARG A 49 -0.17 3.40 -9.09
C ARG A 49 1.18 3.20 -9.79
N THR A 50 2.26 3.10 -9.02
CA THR A 50 3.60 2.86 -9.56
C THR A 50 3.66 1.52 -10.30
N MET A 51 3.05 0.48 -9.72
CA MET A 51 2.99 -0.85 -10.33
C MET A 51 2.19 -0.85 -11.64
N ILE A 52 1.02 -0.20 -11.68
CA ILE A 52 0.22 -0.06 -12.89
C ILE A 52 1.01 0.70 -13.96
N SER A 53 1.64 1.82 -13.59
CA SER A 53 2.48 2.58 -14.52
C SER A 53 3.63 1.74 -15.08
N TRP A 54 4.24 0.90 -14.25
CA TRP A 54 5.29 -0.02 -14.65
C TRP A 54 4.78 -1.09 -15.63
N LEU A 55 3.67 -1.73 -15.31
CA LEU A 55 3.08 -2.79 -16.16
C LEU A 55 2.60 -2.27 -17.52
N ASN A 56 2.26 -1.00 -17.62
CA ASN A 56 1.84 -0.35 -18.87
C ASN A 56 3.01 0.15 -19.73
N GLN A 57 4.26 0.01 -19.27
CA GLN A 57 5.40 0.39 -20.10
C GLN A 57 5.61 -0.61 -21.24
N PRO A 58 5.87 -0.14 -22.46
CA PRO A 58 6.20 -1.02 -23.56
C PRO A 58 7.48 -1.78 -23.27
N GLN A 59 7.41 -3.10 -23.32
CA GLN A 59 8.55 -3.98 -23.11
C GLN A 59 9.08 -4.43 -24.48
N SER A 60 10.40 -4.52 -24.62
CA SER A 60 11.07 -4.97 -25.84
C SER A 60 11.87 -6.25 -25.58
N GLY A 61 11.93 -7.12 -26.59
CA GLY A 61 12.68 -8.37 -26.52
C GLY A 61 11.77 -9.62 -26.52
N PRO A 62 12.32 -10.82 -26.37
CA PRO A 62 11.56 -12.06 -26.30
C PRO A 62 10.73 -12.14 -25.02
N ASP A 63 9.56 -12.78 -25.06
CA ASP A 63 8.56 -12.83 -24.00
C ASP A 63 9.12 -13.18 -22.62
N TRP A 64 10.02 -14.18 -22.55
CA TRP A 64 10.63 -14.58 -21.28
C TRP A 64 11.50 -13.46 -20.66
N ARG A 65 12.17 -12.64 -21.51
CA ARG A 65 12.98 -11.51 -21.03
C ARG A 65 12.08 -10.37 -20.55
N GLN A 66 11.01 -10.10 -21.27
CA GLN A 66 10.02 -9.10 -20.88
C GLN A 66 9.41 -9.46 -19.52
N GLN A 67 9.01 -10.72 -19.35
CA GLN A 67 8.45 -11.20 -18.09
C GLN A 67 9.47 -11.10 -16.95
N ALA A 68 10.72 -11.50 -17.18
CA ALA A 68 11.77 -11.36 -16.15
C ALA A 68 11.97 -9.90 -15.72
N VAL A 69 11.97 -8.95 -16.65
CA VAL A 69 12.10 -7.51 -16.35
C VAL A 69 10.86 -7.01 -15.61
N GLN A 70 9.66 -7.44 -15.99
CA GLN A 70 8.43 -7.05 -15.31
C GLN A 70 8.44 -7.53 -13.85
N ASP A 71 8.77 -8.78 -13.61
CA ASP A 71 8.76 -9.37 -12.27
C ASP A 71 9.83 -8.74 -11.37
N GLU A 72 11.01 -8.41 -11.90
CA GLU A 72 12.05 -7.68 -11.16
C GLU A 72 11.56 -6.27 -10.79
N GLY A 73 10.90 -5.57 -11.72
CA GLY A 73 10.32 -4.25 -11.43
C GLY A 73 9.23 -4.30 -10.37
N ILE A 74 8.36 -5.33 -10.41
CA ILE A 74 7.35 -5.56 -9.37
C ILE A 74 8.01 -5.82 -8.02
N TYR A 75 9.03 -6.67 -7.97
CA TYR A 75 9.84 -6.92 -6.76
C TYR A 75 10.37 -5.63 -6.14
N GLU A 76 11.00 -4.76 -6.94
CA GLU A 76 11.55 -3.49 -6.46
C GLU A 76 10.47 -2.53 -5.95
N ILE A 77 9.32 -2.46 -6.63
CA ILE A 77 8.18 -1.65 -6.21
C ILE A 77 7.65 -2.16 -4.88
N MET A 78 7.47 -3.47 -4.73
CA MET A 78 7.00 -4.08 -3.48
C MET A 78 7.95 -3.85 -2.32
N ASN A 79 9.27 -3.96 -2.53
CA ASN A 79 10.25 -3.69 -1.48
C ASN A 79 10.20 -2.22 -1.01
N ARG A 80 9.97 -1.28 -1.92
CA ARG A 80 9.77 0.12 -1.53
C ARG A 80 8.50 0.29 -0.69
N SER A 81 7.41 -0.40 -1.07
CA SER A 81 6.16 -0.41 -0.31
C SER A 81 6.37 -0.94 1.11
N ILE A 82 7.04 -2.08 1.23
CA ILE A 82 7.32 -2.71 2.52
C ILE A 82 8.12 -1.74 3.41
N ARG A 83 9.19 -1.14 2.90
CA ARG A 83 9.99 -0.15 3.65
C ARG A 83 9.16 1.06 4.07
N SER A 84 8.27 1.54 3.20
CA SER A 84 7.39 2.67 3.53
C SER A 84 6.37 2.34 4.60
N LEU A 85 5.81 1.11 4.58
CA LEU A 85 4.90 0.64 5.63
C LEU A 85 5.63 0.47 6.98
N GLU A 86 6.84 -0.08 6.96
CA GLU A 86 7.67 -0.23 8.16
C GLU A 86 8.09 1.13 8.74
N ALA A 87 8.31 2.13 7.89
CA ALA A 87 8.65 3.49 8.29
C ALA A 87 7.50 4.25 8.99
N LEU A 88 6.26 3.76 8.90
CA LEU A 88 5.12 4.28 9.67
C LEU A 88 5.26 3.99 11.18
N GLY A 89 6.20 3.12 11.55
CA GLY A 89 6.39 2.67 12.92
C GLY A 89 5.48 1.51 13.32
N PRO A 90 5.41 1.18 14.62
CA PRO A 90 4.61 0.06 15.11
C PRO A 90 3.11 0.33 14.92
N ALA A 91 2.40 -0.65 14.37
CA ALA A 91 0.97 -0.58 14.18
C ALA A 91 0.25 -0.47 15.54
N PRO A 92 -0.61 0.52 15.75
CA PRO A 92 -1.28 0.73 17.03
C PRO A 92 -2.60 -0.04 17.16
N GLY A 93 -2.95 -0.37 18.39
CA GLY A 93 -4.26 -0.87 18.77
C GLY A 93 -4.52 -2.35 18.46
N PRO A 94 -5.77 -2.81 18.56
CA PRO A 94 -6.12 -4.20 18.35
C PRO A 94 -5.90 -4.64 16.91
N GLY A 95 -5.46 -5.90 16.72
CA GLY A 95 -5.21 -6.50 15.41
C GLY A 95 -3.80 -6.24 14.88
N VAL A 96 -2.85 -5.82 15.73
CA VAL A 96 -1.44 -5.61 15.34
C VAL A 96 -0.83 -6.84 14.69
N GLU A 97 -1.22 -8.04 15.12
CA GLU A 97 -0.78 -9.31 14.54
C GLU A 97 -1.25 -9.45 13.07
N SER A 98 -2.45 -8.94 12.77
CA SER A 98 -2.97 -8.93 11.39
C SER A 98 -2.14 -8.00 10.51
N PHE A 99 -1.76 -6.81 11.00
CA PHE A 99 -0.86 -5.94 10.23
C PHE A 99 0.52 -6.59 10.03
N ALA A 100 1.10 -7.19 11.07
CA ALA A 100 2.36 -7.91 10.96
C ALA A 100 2.26 -9.10 9.98
N GLY A 101 1.13 -9.84 10.02
CA GLY A 101 0.80 -10.89 9.06
C GLY A 101 0.75 -10.35 7.62
N TYR A 102 0.09 -9.23 7.41
CA TYR A 102 0.04 -8.56 6.10
C TYR A 102 1.45 -8.20 5.58
N VAL A 103 2.28 -7.54 6.38
CA VAL A 103 3.66 -7.19 5.98
C VAL A 103 4.48 -8.45 5.68
N LYS A 104 4.29 -9.53 6.45
CA LYS A 104 4.94 -10.82 6.20
C LYS A 104 4.53 -11.41 4.84
N THR A 105 3.24 -11.35 4.49
CA THR A 105 2.77 -11.83 3.17
C THR A 105 3.32 -10.98 2.03
N LEU A 106 3.42 -9.66 2.20
CA LEU A 106 4.06 -8.79 1.20
C LEU A 106 5.53 -9.17 0.96
N LYS A 107 6.30 -9.46 2.02
CA LYS A 107 7.69 -9.90 1.91
C LYS A 107 7.81 -11.24 1.17
N ALA A 108 6.94 -12.19 1.51
CA ALA A 108 6.91 -13.50 0.84
C ALA A 108 6.54 -13.36 -0.64
N ARG A 109 5.57 -12.51 -0.96
CA ARG A 109 5.17 -12.20 -2.33
C ARG A 109 6.31 -11.56 -3.12
N ALA A 110 6.98 -10.55 -2.57
CA ALA A 110 8.13 -9.91 -3.20
C ALA A 110 9.23 -10.93 -3.52
N ALA A 111 9.55 -11.82 -2.57
CA ALA A 111 10.51 -12.88 -2.79
C ALA A 111 10.13 -13.81 -3.95
N LEU A 112 8.84 -14.15 -4.08
CA LEU A 112 8.35 -14.97 -5.20
C LEU A 112 8.51 -14.26 -6.54
N PHE A 113 8.19 -12.96 -6.67
CA PHE A 113 8.43 -12.21 -7.91
C PHE A 113 9.89 -12.21 -8.31
N ARG A 114 10.81 -12.06 -7.35
CA ARG A 114 12.24 -12.18 -7.65
C ARG A 114 12.62 -13.58 -8.16
N LEU A 115 12.11 -14.64 -7.52
CA LEU A 115 12.36 -16.01 -7.96
C LEU A 115 11.76 -16.27 -9.35
N THR A 116 10.57 -15.72 -9.64
CA THR A 116 9.94 -15.80 -10.95
C THR A 116 10.79 -15.11 -12.02
N SER A 117 11.29 -13.89 -11.73
CA SER A 117 12.23 -13.18 -12.61
C SER A 117 13.47 -14.02 -12.94
N VAL A 118 14.10 -14.59 -11.91
CA VAL A 118 15.29 -15.46 -12.09
C VAL A 118 14.94 -16.70 -12.94
N ALA A 119 13.80 -17.36 -12.68
CA ALA A 119 13.40 -18.52 -13.46
C ALA A 119 13.20 -18.17 -14.95
N PHE A 120 12.55 -17.04 -15.25
CA PHE A 120 12.42 -16.57 -16.63
C PHE A 120 13.78 -16.23 -17.27
N GLN A 121 14.72 -15.62 -16.55
CA GLN A 121 16.08 -15.37 -17.05
C GLN A 121 16.78 -16.66 -17.46
N HIS A 122 16.53 -17.77 -16.76
CA HIS A 122 17.03 -19.10 -17.08
C HIS A 122 16.14 -19.86 -18.07
N ARG A 123 15.05 -19.27 -18.58
CA ARG A 123 14.07 -19.87 -19.47
C ARG A 123 13.33 -21.08 -18.84
N ASP A 124 13.31 -21.15 -17.53
CA ASP A 124 12.57 -22.17 -16.78
C ASP A 124 11.13 -21.72 -16.52
N THR A 125 10.33 -21.78 -17.58
CA THR A 125 8.94 -21.35 -17.56
C THR A 125 8.09 -22.22 -16.60
N VAL A 126 8.42 -23.48 -16.43
CA VAL A 126 7.67 -24.39 -15.55
C VAL A 126 7.81 -23.95 -14.09
N THR A 127 9.03 -23.69 -13.66
CA THR A 127 9.29 -23.17 -12.30
C THR A 127 8.67 -21.79 -12.12
N ALA A 128 8.79 -20.88 -13.10
CA ALA A 128 8.20 -19.55 -13.05
C ALA A 128 6.68 -19.62 -12.82
N LEU A 129 5.94 -20.39 -13.61
CA LEU A 129 4.49 -20.60 -13.45
C LEU A 129 4.13 -21.25 -12.11
N GLY A 130 5.04 -22.05 -11.53
CA GLY A 130 4.89 -22.58 -10.18
C GLY A 130 4.91 -21.48 -9.11
N PHE A 131 5.82 -20.52 -9.24
CA PHE A 131 5.89 -19.37 -8.33
C PHE A 131 4.68 -18.44 -8.48
N GLU A 132 4.22 -18.16 -9.70
CA GLU A 132 3.01 -17.35 -9.94
C GLU A 132 1.77 -17.93 -9.26
N ARG A 133 1.60 -19.26 -9.27
CA ARG A 133 0.50 -19.90 -8.53
C ARG A 133 0.59 -19.64 -7.03
N ARG A 134 1.79 -19.73 -6.46
CA ARG A 134 2.02 -19.45 -5.04
C ARG A 134 1.78 -17.97 -4.69
N VAL A 135 2.04 -17.04 -5.62
CA VAL A 135 1.69 -15.62 -5.43
C VAL A 135 0.20 -15.47 -5.18
N LYS A 136 -0.66 -16.12 -5.97
CA LYS A 136 -2.13 -16.05 -5.79
C LYS A 136 -2.60 -16.57 -4.44
N GLU A 137 -1.98 -17.64 -3.93
CA GLU A 137 -2.29 -18.18 -2.60
C GLU A 137 -1.91 -17.20 -1.48
N ILE A 138 -0.73 -16.59 -1.59
CA ILE A 138 -0.25 -15.58 -0.64
C ILE A 138 -1.09 -14.31 -0.71
N ASP A 139 -1.56 -13.90 -1.89
CA ASP A 139 -2.43 -12.74 -2.07
C ASP A 139 -3.71 -12.88 -1.25
N ALA A 140 -4.41 -14.00 -1.36
CA ALA A 140 -5.63 -14.23 -0.59
C ALA A 140 -5.40 -14.15 0.93
N GLN A 141 -4.26 -14.65 1.40
CA GLN A 141 -3.87 -14.54 2.81
C GLN A 141 -3.55 -13.09 3.19
N GLY A 142 -2.85 -12.35 2.33
CA GLY A 142 -2.53 -10.94 2.54
C GLY A 142 -3.78 -10.08 2.64
N ASP A 143 -4.74 -10.29 1.74
CA ASP A 143 -6.03 -9.61 1.73
C ASP A 143 -6.80 -9.84 3.05
N HIS A 144 -6.84 -11.09 3.51
CA HIS A 144 -7.45 -11.43 4.79
C HIS A 144 -6.83 -10.65 5.96
N TYR A 145 -5.50 -10.62 6.04
CA TYR A 145 -4.79 -9.88 7.10
C TYR A 145 -5.01 -8.37 7.01
N ALA A 146 -4.95 -7.79 5.82
CA ALA A 146 -5.17 -6.37 5.60
C ALA A 146 -6.57 -5.94 6.06
N HIS A 147 -7.61 -6.65 5.63
CA HIS A 147 -8.99 -6.38 6.01
C HIS A 147 -9.21 -6.61 7.52
N SER A 148 -8.62 -7.64 8.12
CA SER A 148 -8.73 -7.92 9.57
C SER A 148 -8.14 -6.80 10.42
N TYR A 149 -7.10 -6.10 9.94
CA TYR A 149 -6.58 -4.91 10.60
C TYR A 149 -7.45 -3.67 10.36
N GLY A 150 -8.18 -3.62 9.26
CA GLY A 150 -9.05 -2.51 8.86
C GLY A 150 -8.51 -1.69 7.69
N LEU A 151 -7.47 -2.17 6.99
CA LEU A 151 -6.96 -1.56 5.77
C LEU A 151 -7.99 -1.70 4.63
N ARG A 152 -8.09 -0.70 3.77
CA ARG A 152 -9.08 -0.63 2.69
C ARG A 152 -8.47 -0.70 1.31
N VAL A 153 -7.26 -0.20 1.16
CA VAL A 153 -6.50 -0.15 -0.10
C VAL A 153 -5.43 -1.24 -0.11
N CYS A 154 -4.74 -1.41 1.01
CA CYS A 154 -3.83 -2.53 1.18
C CYS A 154 -4.58 -3.86 1.11
N GLY A 155 -3.99 -4.87 0.48
CA GLY A 155 -4.61 -6.19 0.33
C GLY A 155 -5.59 -6.28 -0.84
N THR A 156 -5.80 -5.19 -1.58
CA THR A 156 -6.60 -5.23 -2.80
C THR A 156 -5.74 -5.76 -3.93
N GLY A 157 -6.10 -6.93 -4.48
CA GLY A 157 -5.40 -7.51 -5.64
C GLY A 157 -5.48 -6.57 -6.85
N LEU A 158 -4.56 -6.75 -7.81
CA LEU A 158 -4.52 -5.94 -9.04
C LEU A 158 -5.87 -5.93 -9.80
N GLN A 159 -6.65 -7.00 -9.66
CA GLN A 159 -7.97 -7.13 -10.32
C GLN A 159 -9.05 -6.25 -9.69
N ASP A 160 -8.92 -5.88 -8.42
CA ASP A 160 -9.88 -5.03 -7.71
C ASP A 160 -9.41 -3.57 -7.56
N LEU A 161 -8.27 -3.23 -8.16
CA LEU A 161 -7.69 -1.88 -8.09
C LEU A 161 -8.63 -0.77 -8.51
N ALA A 162 -9.39 -0.98 -9.58
CA ALA A 162 -10.37 0.00 -10.04
C ALA A 162 -11.44 0.28 -8.97
N LYS A 163 -11.86 -0.75 -8.23
CA LYS A 163 -12.80 -0.62 -7.10
C LYS A 163 -12.14 0.08 -5.92
N ALA A 164 -10.89 -0.27 -5.60
CA ALA A 164 -10.14 0.34 -4.50
C ALA A 164 -9.88 1.83 -4.75
N PHE A 165 -9.50 2.21 -5.97
CA PHE A 165 -9.34 3.63 -6.33
C PHE A 165 -10.65 4.40 -6.25
N LYS A 166 -11.75 3.80 -6.69
CA LYS A 166 -13.08 4.40 -6.57
C LYS A 166 -13.51 4.55 -5.09
N ALA A 167 -13.24 3.54 -4.27
CA ALA A 167 -13.53 3.58 -2.83
C ALA A 167 -12.68 4.62 -2.08
N ALA A 168 -11.44 4.84 -2.52
CA ALA A 168 -10.55 5.87 -1.99
C ALA A 168 -10.83 7.29 -2.55
N GLY A 169 -11.89 7.47 -3.37
CA GLY A 169 -12.23 8.76 -3.98
C GLY A 169 -11.28 9.19 -5.10
N TRP A 170 -10.48 8.27 -5.63
CA TRP A 170 -9.50 8.58 -6.66
C TRP A 170 -10.07 8.28 -8.05
N THR A 171 -10.51 9.30 -8.74
CA THR A 171 -10.84 9.21 -10.16
C THR A 171 -9.54 9.21 -10.97
N GLN A 172 -9.41 8.28 -11.93
CA GLN A 172 -8.34 8.36 -12.92
C GLN A 172 -8.49 9.71 -13.64
N GLN A 173 -7.53 10.59 -13.42
CA GLN A 173 -7.38 11.76 -14.31
C GLN A 173 -6.95 11.23 -15.67
N LYS A 174 -7.83 11.44 -16.66
CA LYS A 174 -7.54 11.16 -18.06
C LYS A 174 -6.50 12.11 -18.61
#